data_14730aa82de08105c660f335ae4c2978
#
_entry.id   14730aa82de08105c660f335ae4c2978
#
_cell.length_a   1.000
_cell.length_b   1.000
_cell.length_c   1.000
_cell.angle_alpha   90.00
_cell.angle_beta   90.00
_cell.angle_gamma   90.00
#
_symmetry.space_group_name_H-M   'P 1'
#
loop_
_entity.id
_entity.type
_entity.pdbx_description
1 polymer ?
#
loop_
_entity_poly.entity_id
_entity_poly.type
_entity_poly.pdbx_seq_one_letter_code
_entity_poly.pdbx_strand_id
1 'polypeptide(L)'
;INSLLDGSYRPNPVRRVEIPKDGGKKRQLGIPTVIDRLIQQSISQVLSPLYERQFSDNSFGFRPKRSAHQALRRAQSHINSGHKYCVDLDLEKFFDTVNHSKLIEILSRTVKDGRVISLVHKYLLSGAMVAGHYESRVQGTVQGGPLSPLLSNVMLHELDTELESRGHKFVRYADDCMIFCKSKRSALRVKKSISAFIEKDLFLKVNQDKTSVGYVRGMKFLGYSFYVKNGECRLSVHPKS
;
A
#
# COMPACT_ATOMS: atom_id res chain seq x y z
N ILE A 1 -10.17 23.38 -18.41
CA ILE A 1 -10.68 22.15 -19.06
C ILE A 1 -9.91 21.91 -20.37
N ASN A 2 -9.74 22.91 -21.23
CA ASN A 2 -9.07 22.75 -22.53
C ASN A 2 -7.68 22.10 -22.41
N SER A 3 -6.86 22.55 -21.46
CA SER A 3 -5.52 21.97 -21.21
C SER A 3 -5.51 20.49 -20.77
N LEU A 4 -6.60 20.00 -20.19
CA LEU A 4 -6.78 18.58 -19.92
C LEU A 4 -7.16 17.80 -21.20
N LEU A 5 -8.00 18.38 -22.04
CA LEU A 5 -8.48 17.76 -23.27
C LEU A 5 -7.38 17.66 -24.33
N ASP A 6 -6.55 18.70 -24.46
CA ASP A 6 -5.43 18.74 -25.42
C ASP A 6 -4.13 18.13 -24.85
N GLY A 7 -4.15 17.70 -23.58
CA GLY A 7 -3.01 17.07 -22.91
C GLY A 7 -1.91 18.05 -22.50
N SER A 8 -2.08 19.36 -22.62
CA SER A 8 -1.09 20.36 -22.25
C SER A 8 -1.02 20.64 -20.73
N TYR A 9 -2.02 20.16 -19.96
CA TYR A 9 -2.05 20.35 -18.52
C TYR A 9 -0.78 19.83 -17.83
N ARG A 10 -0.21 20.67 -16.98
CA ARG A 10 0.95 20.33 -16.14
C ARG A 10 0.58 20.49 -14.66
N PRO A 11 0.62 19.38 -13.87
CA PRO A 11 0.40 19.44 -12.44
C PRO A 11 1.42 20.35 -11.74
N ASN A 12 0.98 21.06 -10.72
CA ASN A 12 1.88 21.84 -9.88
C ASN A 12 2.64 20.94 -8.90
N PRO A 13 3.86 21.34 -8.50
CA PRO A 13 4.56 20.70 -7.40
C PRO A 13 3.72 20.72 -6.13
N VAL A 14 3.75 19.63 -5.35
CA VAL A 14 3.05 19.59 -4.07
C VAL A 14 3.82 20.39 -3.01
N ARG A 15 3.09 21.04 -2.09
CA ARG A 15 3.69 21.64 -0.91
C ARG A 15 4.05 20.55 0.10
N ARG A 16 5.34 20.37 0.41
CA ARG A 16 5.80 19.42 1.43
C ARG A 16 5.52 19.96 2.84
N VAL A 17 4.98 19.10 3.68
CA VAL A 17 4.73 19.36 5.10
C VAL A 17 5.21 18.15 5.89
N GLU A 18 5.87 18.39 7.02
CA GLU A 18 6.29 17.33 7.93
C GLU A 18 5.32 17.26 9.11
N ILE A 19 4.85 16.05 9.42
CA ILE A 19 4.04 15.78 10.60
C ILE A 19 4.80 14.83 11.56
N PRO A 20 4.67 15.03 12.88
CA PRO A 20 5.28 14.12 13.84
C PRO A 20 4.76 12.68 13.67
N LYS A 21 5.65 11.71 13.88
CA LYS A 21 5.36 10.29 13.97
C LYS A 21 5.91 9.76 15.29
N ASP A 22 5.35 8.66 15.79
CA ASP A 22 5.83 8.01 16.99
C ASP A 22 7.35 7.74 16.95
N GLY A 23 8.02 7.93 18.10
CA GLY A 23 9.46 7.75 18.22
C GLY A 23 10.30 8.91 17.67
N GLY A 24 9.76 10.14 17.62
CA GLY A 24 10.48 11.35 17.21
C GLY A 24 10.80 11.44 15.70
N LYS A 25 10.32 10.49 14.90
CA LYS A 25 10.43 10.52 13.44
C LYS A 25 9.40 11.47 12.84
N LYS A 26 9.65 11.93 11.62
CA LYS A 26 8.73 12.76 10.87
C LYS A 26 8.18 12.02 9.66
N ARG A 27 6.92 12.26 9.32
CA ARG A 27 6.27 11.80 8.09
C ARG A 27 6.16 12.98 7.14
N GLN A 28 6.62 12.81 5.92
CA GLN A 28 6.52 13.82 4.89
C GLN A 28 5.20 13.66 4.14
N LEU A 29 4.38 14.72 4.14
CA LEU A 29 3.16 14.80 3.35
C LEU A 29 3.37 15.78 2.20
N GLY A 30 2.76 15.50 1.06
CA GLY A 30 2.65 16.42 -0.06
C GLY A 30 1.22 16.91 -0.21
N ILE A 31 1.01 18.20 -0.15
CA ILE A 31 -0.32 18.82 -0.31
C ILE A 31 -0.41 19.37 -1.72
N PRO A 32 -1.22 18.76 -2.62
CA PRO A 32 -1.46 19.28 -3.96
C PRO A 32 -2.26 20.58 -3.92
N THR A 33 -2.21 21.37 -4.99
CA THR A 33 -3.11 22.54 -5.13
C THR A 33 -4.57 22.11 -5.15
N VAL A 34 -5.49 23.05 -4.96
CA VAL A 34 -6.94 22.76 -4.97
C VAL A 34 -7.36 22.17 -6.32
N ILE A 35 -6.87 22.73 -7.42
CA ILE A 35 -7.17 22.24 -8.76
C ILE A 35 -6.62 20.84 -8.97
N ASP A 36 -5.37 20.60 -8.58
CA ASP A 36 -4.76 19.27 -8.70
C ASP A 36 -5.48 18.23 -7.85
N ARG A 37 -5.96 18.60 -6.65
CA ARG A 37 -6.80 17.71 -5.82
C ARG A 37 -8.12 17.36 -6.50
N LEU A 38 -8.77 18.34 -7.11
CA LEU A 38 -10.03 18.12 -7.84
C LEU A 38 -9.82 17.13 -9.00
N ILE A 39 -8.78 17.35 -9.81
CA ILE A 39 -8.47 16.48 -10.95
C ILE A 39 -8.08 15.06 -10.47
N GLN A 40 -7.22 14.95 -9.46
CA GLN A 40 -6.85 13.66 -8.89
C GLN A 40 -8.05 12.91 -8.31
N GLN A 41 -8.96 13.62 -7.65
CA GLN A 41 -10.19 13.05 -7.11
C GLN A 41 -11.11 12.54 -8.24
N SER A 42 -11.26 13.31 -9.32
CA SER A 42 -12.05 12.90 -10.48
C SER A 42 -11.48 11.62 -11.12
N ILE A 43 -10.15 11.55 -11.31
CA ILE A 43 -9.48 10.34 -11.82
C ILE A 43 -9.74 9.17 -10.86
N SER A 44 -9.56 9.38 -9.55
CA SER A 44 -9.77 8.35 -8.54
C SER A 44 -11.20 7.82 -8.54
N GLN A 45 -12.22 8.68 -8.67
CA GLN A 45 -13.62 8.28 -8.73
C GLN A 45 -13.96 7.43 -9.95
N VAL A 46 -13.36 7.72 -11.10
CA VAL A 46 -13.57 6.96 -12.33
C VAL A 46 -12.84 5.62 -12.31
N LEU A 47 -11.60 5.60 -11.82
CA LEU A 47 -10.77 4.39 -11.84
C LEU A 47 -11.09 3.42 -10.69
N SER A 48 -11.50 3.92 -9.53
CA SER A 48 -11.77 3.06 -8.35
C SER A 48 -12.78 1.94 -8.64
N PRO A 49 -13.93 2.16 -9.28
CA PRO A 49 -14.87 1.06 -9.60
C PRO A 49 -14.30 0.01 -10.54
N LEU A 50 -13.37 0.38 -11.42
CA LEU A 50 -12.73 -0.55 -12.36
C LEU A 50 -11.78 -1.49 -11.61
N TYR A 51 -10.94 -0.93 -10.72
CA TYR A 51 -9.98 -1.69 -9.93
C TYR A 51 -10.62 -2.45 -8.77
N GLU A 52 -11.71 -1.93 -8.19
CA GLU A 52 -12.40 -2.59 -7.09
C GLU A 52 -12.89 -4.00 -7.44
N ARG A 53 -13.17 -4.26 -8.71
CA ARG A 53 -13.55 -5.58 -9.24
C ARG A 53 -12.38 -6.55 -9.35
N GLN A 54 -11.15 -6.03 -9.37
CA GLN A 54 -9.92 -6.82 -9.54
C GLN A 54 -9.22 -7.08 -8.20
N PHE A 55 -9.33 -6.14 -7.26
CA PHE A 55 -8.63 -6.22 -5.99
C PHE A 55 -9.01 -7.44 -5.16
N SER A 56 -7.99 -8.07 -4.58
CA SER A 56 -8.11 -9.22 -3.68
C SER A 56 -9.10 -8.97 -2.54
N ASP A 57 -9.87 -9.99 -2.18
CA ASP A 57 -10.72 -10.00 -0.98
C ASP A 57 -9.92 -9.93 0.33
N ASN A 58 -8.62 -10.18 0.28
CA ASN A 58 -7.71 -10.08 1.42
C ASN A 58 -7.05 -8.70 1.57
N SER A 59 -7.37 -7.75 0.67
CA SER A 59 -6.93 -6.35 0.71
C SER A 59 -8.05 -5.45 1.24
N PHE A 60 -7.76 -4.61 2.25
CA PHE A 60 -8.78 -3.83 2.97
C PHE A 60 -8.52 -2.33 3.02
N GLY A 61 -7.26 -1.90 3.05
CA GLY A 61 -6.91 -0.48 3.19
C GLY A 61 -7.25 0.35 1.95
N PHE A 62 -7.70 1.58 2.16
CA PHE A 62 -8.03 2.55 1.10
C PHE A 62 -9.12 2.11 0.11
N ARG A 63 -9.97 1.19 0.51
CA ARG A 63 -11.04 0.66 -0.33
C ARG A 63 -12.43 1.02 0.22
N PRO A 64 -13.41 1.31 -0.66
CA PRO A 64 -14.78 1.59 -0.23
C PRO A 64 -15.39 0.35 0.46
N LYS A 65 -16.18 0.59 1.50
CA LYS A 65 -16.87 -0.47 2.28
C LYS A 65 -15.96 -1.50 2.95
N ARG A 66 -14.64 -1.27 2.98
CA ARG A 66 -13.64 -2.09 3.69
C ARG A 66 -13.11 -1.35 4.92
N SER A 67 -12.74 -2.09 5.97
CA SER A 67 -12.29 -1.49 7.24
C SER A 67 -11.19 -2.33 7.90
N ALA A 68 -10.44 -1.68 8.84
CA ALA A 68 -9.46 -2.36 9.66
C ALA A 68 -10.05 -3.52 10.49
N HIS A 69 -11.27 -3.36 10.98
CA HIS A 69 -11.95 -4.43 11.71
C HIS A 69 -12.26 -5.66 10.84
N GLN A 70 -12.60 -5.45 9.57
CA GLN A 70 -12.78 -6.57 8.64
C GLN A 70 -11.44 -7.28 8.35
N ALA A 71 -10.35 -6.53 8.20
CA ALA A 71 -8.99 -7.06 8.08
C ALA A 71 -8.62 -7.92 9.30
N LEU A 72 -8.86 -7.42 10.51
CA LEU A 72 -8.61 -8.15 11.76
C LEU A 72 -9.44 -9.43 11.87
N ARG A 73 -10.72 -9.41 11.50
CA ARG A 73 -11.57 -10.62 11.47
C ARG A 73 -11.06 -11.64 10.47
N ARG A 74 -10.60 -11.20 9.30
CA ARG A 74 -9.99 -12.10 8.31
C ARG A 74 -8.71 -12.74 8.86
N ALA A 75 -7.86 -11.96 9.54
CA ALA A 75 -6.68 -12.48 10.22
C ALA A 75 -7.02 -13.51 11.29
N GLN A 76 -8.04 -13.25 12.13
CA GLN A 76 -8.54 -14.22 13.12
C GLN A 76 -8.99 -15.53 12.46
N SER A 77 -9.70 -15.45 11.33
CA SER A 77 -10.14 -16.63 10.56
C SER A 77 -8.96 -17.47 10.10
N HIS A 78 -7.88 -16.85 9.60
CA HIS A 78 -6.67 -17.58 9.21
C HIS A 78 -5.97 -18.21 10.40
N ILE A 79 -5.91 -17.54 11.56
CA ILE A 79 -5.31 -18.10 12.78
C ILE A 79 -6.15 -19.28 13.29
N ASN A 80 -7.47 -19.17 13.32
CA ASN A 80 -8.37 -20.23 13.75
C ASN A 80 -8.31 -21.46 12.81
N SER A 81 -7.99 -21.27 11.52
CA SER A 81 -7.74 -22.37 10.58
C SER A 81 -6.37 -23.02 10.72
N GLY A 82 -5.64 -22.73 11.82
CA GLY A 82 -4.37 -23.37 12.16
C GLY A 82 -3.10 -22.67 11.64
N HIS A 83 -3.20 -21.50 11.01
CA HIS A 83 -2.07 -20.72 10.52
C HIS A 83 -1.53 -19.79 11.62
N LYS A 84 -0.82 -20.37 12.59
CA LYS A 84 -0.39 -19.70 13.85
C LYS A 84 0.98 -19.02 13.77
N TYR A 85 1.67 -19.10 12.65
CA TYR A 85 2.90 -18.34 12.36
C TYR A 85 2.62 -17.31 11.32
N CYS A 86 3.30 -16.17 11.36
CA CYS A 86 3.13 -15.16 10.34
C CYS A 86 4.45 -14.49 9.96
N VAL A 87 4.44 -13.97 8.76
CA VAL A 87 5.37 -12.95 8.30
C VAL A 87 4.65 -11.62 8.44
N ASP A 88 5.22 -10.72 9.24
CA ASP A 88 4.83 -9.32 9.32
C ASP A 88 5.73 -8.56 8.34
N LEU A 89 5.19 -8.16 7.21
CA LEU A 89 5.92 -7.57 6.09
C LEU A 89 5.83 -6.04 6.15
N ASP A 90 6.97 -5.37 6.28
CA ASP A 90 7.11 -3.91 6.25
C ASP A 90 7.86 -3.49 4.99
N LEU A 91 7.27 -2.58 4.20
CA LEU A 91 7.92 -2.00 3.03
C LEU A 91 8.67 -0.72 3.42
N GLU A 92 9.92 -0.59 2.98
CA GLU A 92 10.73 0.57 3.30
C GLU A 92 10.24 1.81 2.55
N LYS A 93 9.68 2.78 3.30
CA LYS A 93 9.22 4.08 2.74
C LYS A 93 8.38 3.90 1.46
N PHE A 94 7.41 2.98 1.48
CA PHE A 94 6.67 2.56 0.30
C PHE A 94 6.28 3.71 -0.64
N PHE A 95 5.60 4.75 -0.10
CA PHE A 95 5.17 5.89 -0.92
C PHE A 95 6.32 6.65 -1.58
N ASP A 96 7.51 6.65 -0.99
CA ASP A 96 8.68 7.37 -1.51
C ASP A 96 9.49 6.54 -2.52
N THR A 97 9.26 5.22 -2.58
CA THR A 97 10.09 4.29 -3.36
C THR A 97 9.37 3.63 -4.54
N VAL A 98 8.08 3.91 -4.75
CA VAL A 98 7.31 3.36 -5.89
C VAL A 98 7.99 3.72 -7.21
N ASN A 99 8.34 2.70 -8.00
CA ASN A 99 8.90 2.89 -9.34
C ASN A 99 7.81 3.38 -10.29
N HIS A 100 7.99 4.56 -10.90
CA HIS A 100 7.00 5.18 -11.77
C HIS A 100 6.73 4.35 -13.02
N SER A 101 7.78 3.83 -13.67
CA SER A 101 7.63 3.03 -14.90
C SER A 101 6.85 1.76 -14.63
N LYS A 102 7.15 1.07 -13.52
CA LYS A 102 6.43 -0.14 -13.11
C LYS A 102 4.97 0.14 -12.79
N LEU A 103 4.68 1.21 -12.04
CA LEU A 103 3.31 1.61 -11.73
C LEU A 103 2.51 1.96 -13.00
N ILE A 104 3.11 2.71 -13.92
CA ILE A 104 2.48 3.08 -15.21
C ILE A 104 2.27 1.84 -16.09
N GLU A 105 3.21 0.90 -16.12
CA GLU A 105 3.05 -0.39 -16.82
C GLU A 105 1.82 -1.14 -16.28
N ILE A 106 1.71 -1.32 -14.95
CA ILE A 106 0.58 -2.00 -14.33
C ILE A 106 -0.74 -1.28 -14.62
N LEU A 107 -0.76 0.05 -14.46
CA LEU A 107 -1.94 0.87 -14.71
C LEU A 107 -2.42 0.74 -16.16
N SER A 108 -1.51 0.71 -17.13
CA SER A 108 -1.80 0.61 -18.57
C SER A 108 -2.40 -0.74 -18.99
N ARG A 109 -2.31 -1.76 -18.16
CA ARG A 109 -2.97 -3.05 -18.42
C ARG A 109 -4.50 -2.91 -18.38
N THR A 110 -5.01 -2.06 -17.50
CA THR A 110 -6.46 -1.83 -17.30
C THR A 110 -6.93 -0.54 -17.96
N VAL A 111 -6.18 0.56 -17.83
CA VAL A 111 -6.54 1.88 -18.38
C VAL A 111 -5.95 2.01 -19.78
N LYS A 112 -6.82 2.08 -20.80
CA LYS A 112 -6.41 2.15 -22.22
C LYS A 112 -6.37 3.57 -22.77
N ASP A 113 -6.88 4.57 -22.04
CA ASP A 113 -6.78 5.97 -22.44
C ASP A 113 -5.37 6.52 -22.14
N GLY A 114 -4.58 6.73 -23.19
CA GLY A 114 -3.22 7.26 -23.08
C GLY A 114 -3.14 8.67 -22.48
N ARG A 115 -4.21 9.48 -22.57
CA ARG A 115 -4.26 10.81 -21.96
C ARG A 115 -4.34 10.71 -20.45
N VAL A 116 -5.16 9.76 -19.93
CA VAL A 116 -5.25 9.49 -18.48
C VAL A 116 -3.91 8.97 -17.97
N ILE A 117 -3.30 8.00 -18.66
CA ILE A 117 -1.98 7.46 -18.31
C ILE A 117 -0.92 8.56 -18.28
N SER A 118 -0.87 9.40 -19.32
CA SER A 118 0.06 10.54 -19.40
C SER A 118 -0.16 11.52 -18.24
N LEU A 119 -1.42 11.82 -17.91
CA LEU A 119 -1.74 12.74 -16.81
C LEU A 119 -1.32 12.16 -15.45
N VAL A 120 -1.59 10.88 -15.21
CA VAL A 120 -1.11 10.20 -13.98
C VAL A 120 0.42 10.25 -13.91
N HIS A 121 1.12 9.96 -15.01
CA HIS A 121 2.58 10.05 -15.05
C HIS A 121 3.09 11.46 -14.75
N LYS A 122 2.44 12.51 -15.28
CA LYS A 122 2.76 13.90 -14.96
C LYS A 122 2.57 14.20 -13.46
N TYR A 123 1.54 13.65 -12.81
CA TYR A 123 1.36 13.77 -11.37
C TYR A 123 2.48 13.09 -10.57
N LEU A 124 2.96 11.94 -11.01
CA LEU A 124 4.10 11.26 -10.37
C LEU A 124 5.38 12.09 -10.45
N LEU A 125 5.58 12.80 -11.56
CA LEU A 125 6.76 13.64 -11.84
C LEU A 125 6.66 15.07 -11.31
N SER A 126 5.52 15.52 -10.80
CA SER A 126 5.27 16.93 -10.48
C SER A 126 6.19 17.53 -9.42
N GLY A 127 6.93 16.71 -8.67
CA GLY A 127 7.89 17.16 -7.66
C GLY A 127 7.23 17.75 -6.41
N ALA A 128 8.03 18.42 -5.61
CA ALA A 128 7.60 19.06 -4.38
C ALA A 128 8.27 20.42 -4.16
N MET A 129 7.55 21.32 -3.52
CA MET A 129 8.11 22.57 -2.98
C MET A 129 8.49 22.36 -1.51
N VAL A 130 9.77 22.55 -1.18
CA VAL A 130 10.35 22.40 0.16
C VAL A 130 11.01 23.70 0.55
N ALA A 131 10.51 24.37 1.57
CA ALA A 131 11.04 25.66 2.02
C ALA A 131 11.23 26.70 0.88
N GLY A 132 10.32 26.70 -0.11
CA GLY A 132 10.39 27.62 -1.26
C GLY A 132 11.23 27.12 -2.43
N HIS A 133 11.92 25.99 -2.32
CA HIS A 133 12.73 25.40 -3.39
C HIS A 133 12.02 24.22 -4.04
N TYR A 134 12.14 24.10 -5.36
CA TYR A 134 11.62 22.96 -6.12
C TYR A 134 12.56 21.75 -6.01
N GLU A 135 12.00 20.62 -5.61
CA GLU A 135 12.67 19.32 -5.65
C GLU A 135 11.98 18.42 -6.69
N SER A 136 12.73 17.94 -7.67
CA SER A 136 12.25 16.98 -8.65
C SER A 136 12.02 15.62 -8.02
N ARG A 137 11.11 14.83 -8.60
CA ARG A 137 10.82 13.47 -8.15
C ARG A 137 10.95 12.50 -9.31
N VAL A 138 11.79 11.49 -9.16
CA VAL A 138 12.03 10.44 -10.16
C VAL A 138 11.39 9.10 -9.75
N GLN A 139 10.96 8.99 -8.50
CA GLN A 139 10.27 7.82 -7.94
C GLN A 139 9.34 8.25 -6.80
N GLY A 140 8.46 7.35 -6.40
CA GLY A 140 7.51 7.57 -5.31
C GLY A 140 6.21 8.23 -5.74
N THR A 141 5.22 8.14 -4.88
CA THR A 141 3.92 8.80 -5.00
C THR A 141 3.77 9.83 -3.88
N VAL A 142 2.92 10.82 -4.10
CA VAL A 142 2.66 11.85 -3.08
C VAL A 142 1.84 11.26 -1.93
N GLN A 143 2.40 11.18 -0.73
CA GLN A 143 1.59 10.87 0.45
C GLN A 143 0.74 12.09 0.81
N GLY A 144 -0.59 11.99 0.59
CA GLY A 144 -1.56 13.08 0.87
C GLY A 144 -2.36 13.54 -0.36
N GLY A 145 -2.03 13.07 -1.56
CA GLY A 145 -2.86 13.28 -2.76
C GLY A 145 -4.06 12.33 -2.82
N PRO A 146 -5.23 12.76 -3.33
CA PRO A 146 -6.43 11.91 -3.42
C PRO A 146 -6.27 10.66 -4.30
N LEU A 147 -5.37 10.69 -5.27
CA LEU A 147 -5.12 9.57 -6.19
C LEU A 147 -4.15 8.53 -5.60
N SER A 148 -3.27 8.92 -4.69
CA SER A 148 -2.20 8.06 -4.15
C SER A 148 -2.68 6.79 -3.47
N PRO A 149 -3.80 6.76 -2.71
CA PRO A 149 -4.33 5.54 -2.12
C PRO A 149 -4.73 4.50 -3.16
N LEU A 150 -5.35 4.92 -4.26
CA LEU A 150 -5.72 4.03 -5.37
C LEU A 150 -4.46 3.48 -6.06
N LEU A 151 -3.50 4.35 -6.41
CA LEU A 151 -2.24 3.95 -7.06
C LEU A 151 -1.43 2.98 -6.18
N SER A 152 -1.45 3.19 -4.85
CA SER A 152 -0.87 2.27 -3.87
C SER A 152 -1.49 0.87 -3.98
N ASN A 153 -2.82 0.79 -4.01
CA ASN A 153 -3.50 -0.49 -4.16
C ASN A 153 -3.28 -1.13 -5.53
N VAL A 154 -3.22 -0.34 -6.61
CA VAL A 154 -2.90 -0.84 -7.96
C VAL A 154 -1.50 -1.49 -7.97
N MET A 155 -0.50 -0.83 -7.38
CA MET A 155 0.86 -1.37 -7.29
C MET A 155 0.92 -2.66 -6.45
N LEU A 156 0.27 -2.65 -5.27
CA LEU A 156 0.32 -3.77 -4.33
C LEU A 156 -0.65 -4.91 -4.68
N HIS A 157 -1.55 -4.72 -5.64
CA HIS A 157 -2.37 -5.79 -6.17
C HIS A 157 -1.54 -6.89 -6.85
N GLU A 158 -0.39 -6.55 -7.43
CA GLU A 158 0.56 -7.54 -7.96
C GLU A 158 1.07 -8.46 -6.84
N LEU A 159 1.35 -7.90 -5.65
CA LEU A 159 1.72 -8.70 -4.47
C LEU A 159 0.55 -9.59 -4.01
N ASP A 160 -0.68 -9.05 -3.99
CA ASP A 160 -1.86 -9.81 -3.60
C ASP A 160 -2.06 -11.00 -4.55
N THR A 161 -1.97 -10.77 -5.86
CA THR A 161 -2.10 -11.80 -6.91
C THR A 161 -1.02 -12.88 -6.76
N GLU A 162 0.22 -12.49 -6.50
CA GLU A 162 1.32 -13.41 -6.29
C GLU A 162 1.10 -14.28 -5.03
N LEU A 163 0.63 -13.68 -3.94
CA LEU A 163 0.29 -14.42 -2.72
C LEU A 163 -0.86 -15.40 -2.93
N GLU A 164 -1.90 -15.01 -3.67
CA GLU A 164 -3.04 -15.85 -4.01
C GLU A 164 -2.66 -17.01 -4.95
N SER A 165 -1.89 -16.73 -5.98
CA SER A 165 -1.42 -17.75 -6.94
C SER A 165 -0.61 -18.86 -6.26
N ARG A 166 0.13 -18.51 -5.20
CA ARG A 166 0.90 -19.47 -4.38
C ARG A 166 0.06 -20.10 -3.26
N GLY A 167 -1.23 -19.77 -3.14
CA GLY A 167 -2.13 -20.31 -2.11
C GLY A 167 -1.86 -19.81 -0.70
N HIS A 168 -1.15 -18.68 -0.54
CA HIS A 168 -0.85 -18.11 0.77
C HIS A 168 -2.09 -17.46 1.40
N LYS A 169 -2.24 -17.62 2.71
CA LYS A 169 -3.23 -16.92 3.52
C LYS A 169 -2.62 -15.62 3.98
N PHE A 170 -3.24 -14.49 3.65
CA PHE A 170 -2.72 -13.18 4.00
C PHE A 170 -3.84 -12.17 4.25
N VAL A 171 -3.47 -11.06 4.84
CA VAL A 171 -4.31 -9.87 5.00
C VAL A 171 -3.44 -8.65 4.75
N ARG A 172 -3.88 -7.78 3.86
CA ARG A 172 -3.21 -6.51 3.58
C ARG A 172 -4.12 -5.32 3.91
N TYR A 173 -3.57 -4.35 4.59
CA TYR A 173 -4.20 -3.06 4.84
C TYR A 173 -3.27 -1.92 4.40
N ALA A 174 -3.50 -1.34 3.23
CA ALA A 174 -2.55 -0.44 2.57
C ALA A 174 -1.19 -1.13 2.34
N ASP A 175 -0.11 -0.60 2.90
CA ASP A 175 1.24 -1.16 2.88
C ASP A 175 1.55 -2.17 4.00
N ASP A 176 0.70 -2.24 5.04
CA ASP A 176 0.81 -3.25 6.11
C ASP A 176 0.28 -4.61 5.61
N CYS A 177 1.12 -5.65 5.60
CA CYS A 177 0.74 -6.98 5.13
C CYS A 177 1.19 -8.08 6.08
N MET A 178 0.25 -8.93 6.52
CA MET A 178 0.54 -10.14 7.28
C MET A 178 0.24 -11.39 6.46
N ILE A 179 1.22 -12.30 6.36
CA ILE A 179 1.09 -13.57 5.66
C ILE A 179 1.11 -14.70 6.69
N PHE A 180 0.07 -15.53 6.72
CA PHE A 180 -0.15 -16.56 7.73
C PHE A 180 0.30 -17.94 7.26
N CYS A 181 1.04 -18.65 8.11
CA CYS A 181 1.65 -19.93 7.83
C CYS A 181 1.36 -20.95 8.94
N LYS A 182 1.43 -22.24 8.61
CA LYS A 182 1.23 -23.34 9.60
C LYS A 182 2.46 -23.58 10.47
N SER A 183 3.68 -23.22 10.03
CA SER A 183 4.92 -23.45 10.75
C SER A 183 5.92 -22.31 10.58
N LYS A 184 6.85 -22.16 11.53
CA LYS A 184 7.94 -21.18 11.46
C LYS A 184 8.82 -21.39 10.22
N ARG A 185 9.13 -22.66 9.89
CA ARG A 185 9.93 -23.01 8.70
C ARG A 185 9.24 -22.55 7.42
N SER A 186 7.92 -22.72 7.31
CA SER A 186 7.13 -22.23 6.17
C SER A 186 7.17 -20.71 6.10
N ALA A 187 6.96 -20.01 7.21
CA ALA A 187 6.99 -18.56 7.27
C ALA A 187 8.37 -17.98 6.85
N LEU A 188 9.47 -18.59 7.27
CA LEU A 188 10.82 -18.18 6.83
C LEU A 188 11.03 -18.34 5.33
N ARG A 189 10.54 -19.44 4.73
CA ARG A 189 10.60 -19.63 3.26
C ARG A 189 9.74 -18.61 2.53
N VAL A 190 8.53 -18.34 3.02
CA VAL A 190 7.64 -17.33 2.46
C VAL A 190 8.28 -15.95 2.55
N LYS A 191 8.79 -15.54 3.71
CA LYS A 191 9.53 -14.28 3.84
C LYS A 191 10.58 -14.14 2.73
N LYS A 192 11.46 -15.16 2.58
CA LYS A 192 12.54 -15.11 1.58
C LYS A 192 12.02 -14.97 0.15
N SER A 193 11.04 -15.79 -0.24
CA SER A 193 10.54 -15.82 -1.62
C SER A 193 9.71 -14.59 -1.97
N ILE A 194 8.89 -14.07 -1.03
CA ILE A 194 8.07 -12.88 -1.26
C ILE A 194 8.93 -11.62 -1.22
N SER A 195 9.94 -11.52 -0.33
CA SER A 195 10.89 -10.40 -0.38
C SER A 195 11.60 -10.35 -1.73
N ALA A 196 12.04 -11.48 -2.26
CA ALA A 196 12.68 -11.53 -3.58
C ALA A 196 11.74 -11.06 -4.71
N PHE A 197 10.47 -11.48 -4.70
CA PHE A 197 9.46 -11.00 -5.65
C PHE A 197 9.26 -9.48 -5.55
N ILE A 198 9.08 -8.96 -4.34
CA ILE A 198 8.87 -7.51 -4.10
C ILE A 198 10.06 -6.70 -4.65
N GLU A 199 11.28 -7.15 -4.40
CA GLU A 199 12.48 -6.43 -4.81
C GLU A 199 12.78 -6.55 -6.31
N LYS A 200 12.59 -7.72 -6.90
CA LYS A 200 12.92 -7.99 -8.31
C LYS A 200 11.83 -7.60 -9.28
N ASP A 201 10.57 -7.88 -8.94
CA ASP A 201 9.45 -7.76 -9.88
C ASP A 201 8.66 -6.46 -9.67
N LEU A 202 8.59 -5.96 -8.42
CA LEU A 202 7.89 -4.70 -8.11
C LEU A 202 8.85 -3.52 -7.93
N PHE A 203 10.16 -3.75 -7.87
CA PHE A 203 11.17 -2.72 -7.61
C PHE A 203 10.92 -1.92 -6.32
N LEU A 204 10.29 -2.57 -5.33
CA LEU A 204 10.07 -2.02 -4.00
C LEU A 204 11.14 -2.56 -3.04
N LYS A 205 11.36 -1.88 -1.92
CA LYS A 205 12.30 -2.34 -0.89
C LYS A 205 11.57 -2.92 0.30
N VAL A 206 12.00 -4.10 0.74
CA VAL A 206 11.55 -4.70 1.99
C VAL A 206 12.42 -4.19 3.13
N ASN A 207 11.78 -3.66 4.17
CA ASN A 207 12.47 -3.28 5.39
C ASN A 207 12.86 -4.52 6.18
N GLN A 208 14.10 -4.97 6.01
CA GLN A 208 14.58 -6.22 6.61
C GLN A 208 14.59 -6.19 8.15
N ASP A 209 14.83 -5.01 8.75
CA ASP A 209 14.90 -4.85 10.21
C ASP A 209 13.53 -4.96 10.88
N LYS A 210 12.48 -4.51 10.19
CA LYS A 210 11.11 -4.55 10.68
C LYS A 210 10.34 -5.78 10.23
N THR A 211 10.62 -6.29 9.02
CA THR A 211 9.97 -7.50 8.53
C THR A 211 10.33 -8.69 9.42
N SER A 212 9.36 -9.18 10.15
CA SER A 212 9.57 -10.22 11.17
C SER A 212 8.82 -11.51 10.87
N VAL A 213 9.32 -12.61 11.43
CA VAL A 213 8.67 -13.92 11.41
C VAL A 213 8.48 -14.41 12.84
N GLY A 214 7.25 -14.68 13.22
CA GLY A 214 6.96 -15.12 14.56
C GLY A 214 5.65 -15.89 14.71
N TYR A 215 5.41 -16.34 15.93
CA TYR A 215 4.12 -16.85 16.33
C TYR A 215 3.16 -15.68 16.50
N VAL A 216 1.93 -15.81 16.04
CA VAL A 216 0.93 -14.71 15.99
C VAL A 216 0.62 -14.07 17.33
N ARG A 217 0.82 -14.79 18.44
CA ARG A 217 0.59 -14.24 19.79
C ARG A 217 1.53 -13.07 20.07
N GLY A 218 0.95 -11.93 20.41
CA GLY A 218 1.70 -10.70 20.71
C GLY A 218 2.18 -9.91 19.50
N MET A 219 1.95 -10.38 18.27
CA MET A 219 2.22 -9.55 17.10
C MET A 219 1.20 -8.44 16.98
N LYS A 220 1.67 -7.23 16.61
CA LYS A 220 0.85 -6.04 16.43
C LYS A 220 0.36 -5.97 14.98
N PHE A 221 -0.96 -5.82 14.79
CA PHE A 221 -1.55 -5.53 13.48
C PHE A 221 -2.67 -4.52 13.65
N LEU A 222 -2.60 -3.41 12.94
CA LEU A 222 -3.60 -2.33 12.97
C LEU A 222 -4.00 -1.88 14.39
N GLY A 223 -3.02 -1.79 15.29
CA GLY A 223 -3.24 -1.38 16.66
C GLY A 223 -3.67 -2.50 17.62
N TYR A 224 -3.87 -3.72 17.15
CA TYR A 224 -4.32 -4.88 17.93
C TYR A 224 -3.26 -5.98 18.01
N SER A 225 -3.40 -6.84 19.01
CA SER A 225 -2.66 -8.10 19.18
C SER A 225 -3.60 -9.28 19.13
N PHE A 226 -3.06 -10.44 18.75
CA PHE A 226 -3.77 -11.70 18.74
C PHE A 226 -3.40 -12.53 19.99
N TYR A 227 -4.40 -13.18 20.59
CA TYR A 227 -4.20 -14.18 21.63
C TYR A 227 -5.19 -15.33 21.47
N VAL A 228 -4.87 -16.50 21.99
CA VAL A 228 -5.75 -17.67 21.92
C VAL A 228 -6.31 -17.95 23.32
N LYS A 229 -7.64 -18.06 23.42
CA LYS A 229 -8.37 -18.45 24.63
C LYS A 229 -9.42 -19.50 24.25
N ASN A 230 -9.42 -20.63 24.92
CA ASN A 230 -10.32 -21.76 24.65
C ASN A 230 -10.26 -22.25 23.18
N GLY A 231 -9.06 -22.29 22.58
CA GLY A 231 -8.88 -22.72 21.20
C GLY A 231 -9.15 -21.66 20.14
N GLU A 232 -9.79 -20.54 20.49
CA GLU A 232 -10.16 -19.48 19.57
C GLU A 232 -9.19 -18.27 19.64
N CYS A 233 -8.90 -17.69 18.48
CA CYS A 233 -8.17 -16.44 18.38
C CYS A 233 -9.05 -15.26 18.78
N ARG A 234 -8.57 -14.45 19.69
CA ARG A 234 -9.20 -13.19 20.12
C ARG A 234 -8.28 -12.01 19.91
N LEU A 235 -8.86 -10.81 19.90
CA LEU A 235 -8.15 -9.54 19.76
C LEU A 235 -8.09 -8.81 21.10
N SER A 236 -6.96 -8.16 21.35
CA SER A 236 -6.80 -7.16 22.40
C SER A 236 -6.12 -5.92 21.81
N VAL A 237 -6.35 -4.75 22.38
CA VAL A 237 -5.56 -3.57 22.04
C VAL A 237 -4.12 -3.84 22.36
N HIS A 238 -3.22 -3.49 21.43
CA HIS A 238 -1.79 -3.72 21.65
C HIS A 238 -1.26 -2.70 22.68
N PRO A 239 -0.41 -3.08 23.65
CA PRO A 239 0.10 -2.17 24.70
C PRO A 239 0.84 -0.93 24.19
N LYS A 240 1.35 -0.99 22.95
CA LYS A 240 2.03 0.13 22.27
C LYS A 240 1.10 0.88 21.28
N SER A 241 -0.21 0.85 21.49
CA SER A 241 -1.18 1.54 20.62
C SER A 241 -1.78 2.72 21.33
#